data_e5ba048100b849ea118bcb811ec79007
#
_entry.id   e5ba048100b849ea118bcb811ec79007
#
_cell.length_a   1.000
_cell.length_b   1.000
_cell.length_c   1.000
_cell.angle_alpha   90.00
_cell.angle_beta   90.00
_cell.angle_gamma   90.00
#
_symmetry.space_group_name_H-M   'P 1'
#
loop_
_entity.id
_entity.type
_entity.pdbx_description
1 polymer ?
#
loop_
_entity_poly.entity_id
_entity_poly.type
_entity_poly.pdbx_seq_one_letter_code
_entity_poly.pdbx_strand_id
1 'polypeptide(L)'
;YEVSIKSGNHIFSEVDGEKYNKYLMILRGRDWMVEIGDQKFPVDKNDFSFEYQGKKVVFDFAYITIHGNPGENGMLQGYLDMMGVPYSTCNTLVEAITFDKYTCTNYLNAFGINTTHPIMLVRGKAFDKEAVLKAVGLPCFIKPNAEGSSFGVSKVKTAADFDAAVEGAFKMCREILVESFIDGIEFTCGLYKVGDKKV
;
A
#
# COMPACT_ATOMS: atom_id res chain seq x y z
N TYR A 1 4.76 1.63 -9.89
CA TYR A 1 5.83 0.77 -10.41
C TYR A 1 7.20 1.47 -10.39
N GLU A 2 7.36 2.64 -11.03
CA GLU A 2 8.65 3.35 -11.11
C GLU A 2 9.22 3.73 -9.73
N VAL A 3 8.36 4.19 -8.82
CA VAL A 3 8.76 4.52 -7.44
C VAL A 3 9.29 3.27 -6.73
N SER A 4 8.60 2.14 -6.85
CA SER A 4 9.02 0.86 -6.25
C SER A 4 10.39 0.41 -6.78
N ILE A 5 10.63 0.56 -8.09
CA ILE A 5 11.93 0.23 -8.70
C ILE A 5 13.05 1.12 -8.16
N LYS A 6 12.80 2.44 -8.03
CA LYS A 6 13.78 3.35 -7.44
C LYS A 6 14.10 3.01 -5.99
N SER A 7 13.06 2.72 -5.18
CA SER A 7 13.21 2.31 -3.79
C SER A 7 13.99 1.00 -3.68
N GLY A 8 13.65 -0.01 -4.52
CA GLY A 8 14.33 -1.31 -4.55
C GLY A 8 15.81 -1.19 -4.89
N ASN A 9 16.16 -0.41 -5.92
CA ASN A 9 17.54 -0.19 -6.30
C ASN A 9 18.33 0.56 -5.20
N HIS A 10 17.70 1.55 -4.57
CA HIS A 10 18.35 2.28 -3.48
C HIS A 10 18.65 1.34 -2.29
N ILE A 11 17.66 0.60 -1.81
CA ILE A 11 17.88 -0.36 -0.71
C ILE A 11 18.90 -1.43 -1.13
N PHE A 12 18.83 -1.92 -2.37
CA PHE A 12 19.81 -2.90 -2.87
C PHE A 12 21.25 -2.35 -2.82
N SER A 13 21.46 -1.05 -3.09
CA SER A 13 22.79 -0.43 -2.99
C SER A 13 23.29 -0.34 -1.54
N GLU A 14 22.38 -0.10 -0.58
CA GLU A 14 22.72 0.12 0.82
C GLU A 14 22.91 -1.18 1.63
N VAL A 15 22.32 -2.30 1.20
CA VAL A 15 22.48 -3.59 1.88
C VAL A 15 23.92 -4.07 1.79
N ASP A 16 24.50 -4.43 2.93
CA ASP A 16 25.89 -4.90 3.09
C ASP A 16 26.11 -6.22 2.36
N GLY A 17 26.82 -6.19 1.22
CA GLY A 17 27.11 -7.36 0.40
C GLY A 17 28.17 -8.31 0.98
N GLU A 18 28.90 -7.92 2.04
CA GLU A 18 29.82 -8.82 2.75
C GLU A 18 29.06 -9.73 3.74
N LYS A 19 27.90 -9.25 4.23
CA LYS A 19 27.07 -10.01 5.17
C LYS A 19 25.94 -10.78 4.51
N TYR A 20 25.44 -10.31 3.37
CA TYR A 20 24.25 -10.86 2.73
C TYR A 20 24.46 -11.14 1.25
N ASN A 21 23.98 -12.29 0.78
CA ASN A 21 23.80 -12.55 -0.63
C ASN A 21 22.51 -11.88 -1.06
N LYS A 22 22.61 -10.70 -1.68
CA LYS A 22 21.47 -9.87 -2.05
C LYS A 22 21.08 -10.03 -3.51
N TYR A 23 19.79 -10.07 -3.78
CA TYR A 23 19.23 -10.21 -5.11
C TYR A 23 18.10 -9.21 -5.31
N LEU A 24 18.10 -8.50 -6.44
CA LEU A 24 17.00 -7.60 -6.80
C LEU A 24 15.95 -8.41 -7.56
N MET A 25 14.75 -8.54 -6.95
CA MET A 25 13.63 -9.23 -7.57
C MET A 25 12.58 -8.22 -8.04
N ILE A 26 12.20 -8.33 -9.29
CA ILE A 26 11.19 -7.48 -9.93
C ILE A 26 9.92 -8.28 -10.17
N LEU A 27 8.79 -7.79 -9.63
CA LEU A 27 7.46 -8.36 -9.80
C LEU A 27 6.67 -7.57 -10.85
N ARG A 28 6.25 -8.24 -11.93
CA ARG A 28 5.38 -7.68 -12.97
C ARG A 28 4.18 -8.61 -13.18
N GLY A 29 3.13 -8.41 -12.39
CA GLY A 29 1.99 -9.31 -12.40
C GLY A 29 2.42 -10.74 -12.06
N ARG A 30 2.32 -11.65 -13.05
CA ARG A 30 2.73 -13.05 -12.89
C ARG A 30 4.22 -13.30 -13.14
N ASP A 31 4.93 -12.36 -13.73
CA ASP A 31 6.33 -12.49 -14.06
C ASP A 31 7.19 -11.95 -12.92
N TRP A 32 7.82 -12.87 -12.21
CA TRP A 32 8.73 -12.55 -11.12
C TRP A 32 10.15 -12.94 -11.57
N MET A 33 11.05 -11.96 -11.61
CA MET A 33 12.39 -12.12 -12.14
C MET A 33 13.42 -11.57 -11.17
N VAL A 34 14.49 -12.33 -10.95
CA VAL A 34 15.71 -11.83 -10.32
C VAL A 34 16.59 -11.21 -11.39
N GLU A 35 17.07 -9.99 -11.16
CA GLU A 35 17.99 -9.30 -12.07
C GLU A 35 19.42 -9.35 -11.52
N ILE A 36 20.37 -9.87 -12.32
CA ILE A 36 21.81 -9.93 -11.99
C ILE A 36 22.59 -9.42 -13.21
N GLY A 37 23.14 -8.21 -13.12
CA GLY A 37 23.68 -7.51 -14.29
C GLY A 37 22.58 -7.35 -15.35
N ASP A 38 22.89 -7.72 -16.58
CA ASP A 38 21.92 -7.64 -17.71
C ASP A 38 21.06 -8.92 -17.86
N GLN A 39 21.23 -9.89 -16.96
CA GLN A 39 20.53 -11.18 -17.02
C GLN A 39 19.33 -11.20 -16.10
N LYS A 40 18.27 -11.94 -16.52
CA LYS A 40 17.04 -12.14 -15.77
C LYS A 40 16.76 -13.62 -15.57
N PHE A 41 16.48 -13.98 -14.33
CA PHE A 41 16.23 -15.34 -13.91
C PHE A 41 14.81 -15.47 -13.37
N PRO A 42 13.98 -16.38 -13.89
CA PRO A 42 12.61 -16.56 -13.40
C PRO A 42 12.61 -17.14 -11.98
N VAL A 43 11.69 -16.64 -11.17
CA VAL A 43 11.47 -17.17 -9.82
C VAL A 43 10.46 -18.30 -9.86
N ASP A 44 10.81 -19.45 -9.27
CA ASP A 44 9.86 -20.52 -8.98
C ASP A 44 9.02 -20.11 -7.77
N LYS A 45 7.74 -19.83 -8.03
CA LYS A 45 6.78 -19.40 -7.00
C LYS A 45 6.24 -20.56 -6.13
N ASN A 46 6.57 -21.80 -6.46
CA ASN A 46 6.15 -22.96 -5.65
C ASN A 46 6.99 -23.10 -4.37
N ASP A 47 8.24 -22.60 -4.40
CA ASP A 47 9.16 -22.67 -3.26
C ASP A 47 10.00 -21.40 -3.06
N PHE A 48 9.64 -20.33 -3.75
CA PHE A 48 10.30 -19.02 -3.68
C PHE A 48 11.81 -19.11 -3.88
N SER A 49 12.21 -19.66 -5.04
CA SER A 49 13.62 -19.88 -5.42
C SER A 49 13.87 -19.47 -6.87
N PHE A 50 15.12 -19.44 -7.27
CA PHE A 50 15.53 -19.32 -8.67
C PHE A 50 16.81 -20.11 -8.94
N GLU A 51 17.10 -20.41 -10.20
CA GLU A 51 18.34 -21.06 -10.60
C GLU A 51 19.40 -20.04 -11.04
N TYR A 52 20.60 -20.13 -10.49
CA TYR A 52 21.73 -19.31 -10.86
C TYR A 52 22.99 -20.13 -10.95
N GLN A 53 23.69 -20.08 -12.09
CA GLN A 53 24.94 -20.85 -12.36
C GLN A 53 24.81 -22.36 -12.05
N GLY A 54 23.67 -22.94 -12.42
CA GLY A 54 23.38 -24.36 -12.21
C GLY A 54 23.09 -24.74 -10.75
N LYS A 55 22.87 -23.76 -9.87
CA LYS A 55 22.51 -23.97 -8.46
C LYS A 55 21.16 -23.33 -8.15
N LYS A 56 20.38 -24.04 -7.36
CA LYS A 56 19.14 -23.51 -6.80
C LYS A 56 19.48 -22.57 -5.64
N VAL A 57 18.95 -21.34 -5.72
CA VAL A 57 19.03 -20.33 -4.68
C VAL A 57 17.65 -20.19 -4.07
N VAL A 58 17.53 -20.43 -2.77
CA VAL A 58 16.31 -20.23 -1.97
C VAL A 58 16.50 -18.97 -1.14
N PHE A 59 15.45 -18.15 -1.02
CA PHE A 59 15.54 -16.90 -0.27
C PHE A 59 15.23 -17.12 1.22
N ASP A 60 16.07 -16.58 2.10
CA ASP A 60 15.91 -16.64 3.55
C ASP A 60 15.10 -15.46 4.11
N PHE A 61 15.00 -14.37 3.36
CA PHE A 61 14.34 -13.13 3.77
C PHE A 61 13.92 -12.31 2.55
N ALA A 62 12.78 -11.62 2.64
CA ALA A 62 12.30 -10.69 1.64
C ALA A 62 12.25 -9.25 2.18
N TYR A 63 13.07 -8.36 1.62
CA TYR A 63 12.97 -6.91 1.89
C TYR A 63 12.01 -6.28 0.86
N ILE A 64 10.83 -5.90 1.30
CA ILE A 64 9.76 -5.40 0.43
C ILE A 64 9.85 -3.89 0.32
N THR A 65 9.96 -3.39 -0.92
CA THR A 65 9.97 -1.95 -1.27
C THR A 65 8.88 -1.60 -2.29
N ILE A 66 7.90 -2.50 -2.47
CA ILE A 66 6.82 -2.31 -3.42
C ILE A 66 5.79 -1.37 -2.80
N HIS A 67 5.55 -0.23 -3.46
CA HIS A 67 4.46 0.67 -3.13
C HIS A 67 3.18 0.22 -3.83
N GLY A 68 2.08 0.22 -3.09
CA GLY A 68 0.78 -0.25 -3.56
C GLY A 68 0.69 -1.78 -3.63
N ASN A 69 -0.25 -2.26 -4.42
CA ASN A 69 -0.47 -3.69 -4.67
C ASN A 69 0.71 -4.29 -5.48
N PRO A 70 1.23 -5.48 -5.07
CA PRO A 70 0.86 -6.35 -3.95
C PRO A 70 1.66 -6.14 -2.65
N GLY A 71 2.50 -5.11 -2.56
CA GLY A 71 3.46 -4.93 -1.47
C GLY A 71 2.89 -4.35 -0.18
N GLU A 72 1.80 -3.56 -0.27
CA GLU A 72 1.21 -2.84 0.86
C GLU A 72 -0.21 -3.31 1.22
N ASN A 73 -0.76 -4.31 0.52
CA ASN A 73 -2.13 -4.78 0.73
C ASN A 73 -2.25 -6.18 1.33
N GLY A 74 -1.16 -6.74 1.84
CA GLY A 74 -1.12 -8.04 2.47
C GLY A 74 -0.99 -9.24 1.50
N MET A 75 -1.10 -9.05 0.18
CA MET A 75 -1.08 -10.17 -0.77
C MET A 75 0.30 -10.83 -0.85
N LEU A 76 1.36 -10.04 -0.96
CA LEU A 76 2.73 -10.55 -1.01
C LEU A 76 3.13 -11.15 0.34
N GLN A 77 2.75 -10.51 1.43
CA GLN A 77 2.98 -11.01 2.78
C GLN A 77 2.31 -12.37 3.01
N GLY A 78 1.05 -12.53 2.59
CA GLY A 78 0.34 -13.81 2.68
C GLY A 78 0.99 -14.93 1.87
N TYR A 79 1.54 -14.61 0.70
CA TYR A 79 2.34 -15.57 -0.07
C TYR A 79 3.62 -15.97 0.68
N LEU A 80 4.35 -14.98 1.22
CA LEU A 80 5.59 -15.22 1.98
C LEU A 80 5.33 -15.99 3.28
N ASP A 81 4.21 -15.69 3.97
CA ASP A 81 3.76 -16.45 5.15
C ASP A 81 3.56 -17.94 4.81
N MET A 82 2.90 -18.25 3.67
CA MET A 82 2.72 -19.63 3.21
C MET A 82 4.04 -20.32 2.85
N MET A 83 5.03 -19.57 2.37
CA MET A 83 6.38 -20.08 2.05
C MET A 83 7.28 -20.17 3.28
N GLY A 84 6.87 -19.64 4.44
CA GLY A 84 7.69 -19.58 5.64
C GLY A 84 8.88 -18.62 5.52
N VAL A 85 8.81 -17.63 4.63
CA VAL A 85 9.88 -16.66 4.39
C VAL A 85 9.58 -15.37 5.16
N PRO A 86 10.41 -14.95 6.11
CA PRO A 86 10.26 -13.71 6.84
C PRO A 86 10.49 -12.49 5.92
N TYR A 87 9.89 -11.36 6.27
CA TYR A 87 9.92 -10.13 5.46
C TYR A 87 9.98 -8.86 6.32
N SER A 88 10.30 -7.72 5.67
CA SER A 88 10.59 -6.44 6.33
C SER A 88 9.36 -5.60 6.72
N THR A 89 8.17 -5.91 6.19
CA THR A 89 6.95 -5.11 6.45
C THR A 89 6.12 -5.67 7.61
N CYS A 90 4.96 -5.07 7.90
CA CYS A 90 3.98 -5.63 8.81
C CYS A 90 3.41 -6.96 8.28
N ASN A 91 2.70 -7.70 9.13
CA ASN A 91 2.08 -8.96 8.72
C ASN A 91 0.87 -8.73 7.79
N THR A 92 0.42 -9.81 7.15
CA THR A 92 -0.68 -9.80 6.17
C THR A 92 -1.92 -9.05 6.65
N LEU A 93 -2.36 -9.23 7.89
CA LEU A 93 -3.57 -8.59 8.41
C LEU A 93 -3.37 -7.07 8.56
N VAL A 94 -2.24 -6.65 9.11
CA VAL A 94 -1.95 -5.22 9.33
C VAL A 94 -1.83 -4.50 7.98
N GLU A 95 -1.10 -5.07 7.02
CA GLU A 95 -0.99 -4.49 5.66
C GLU A 95 -2.37 -4.35 4.98
N ALA A 96 -3.20 -5.40 5.04
CA ALA A 96 -4.54 -5.35 4.44
C ALA A 96 -5.44 -4.27 5.08
N ILE A 97 -5.43 -4.16 6.42
CA ILE A 97 -6.22 -3.16 7.14
C ILE A 97 -5.72 -1.74 6.84
N THR A 98 -4.41 -1.52 6.89
CA THR A 98 -3.85 -0.15 6.74
C THR A 98 -3.90 0.35 5.31
N PHE A 99 -3.88 -0.52 4.32
CA PHE A 99 -4.03 -0.17 2.91
C PHE A 99 -5.45 0.26 2.55
N ASP A 100 -6.47 -0.39 3.15
CA ASP A 100 -7.87 -0.02 3.01
C ASP A 100 -8.24 1.08 4.01
N LYS A 101 -8.31 2.32 3.54
CA LYS A 101 -8.51 3.49 4.41
C LYS A 101 -9.82 3.46 5.18
N TYR A 102 -10.89 2.95 4.58
CA TYR A 102 -12.19 2.82 5.26
C TYR A 102 -12.10 1.81 6.40
N THR A 103 -11.54 0.65 6.13
CA THR A 103 -11.35 -0.40 7.15
C THR A 103 -10.42 0.07 8.25
N CYS A 104 -9.29 0.68 7.91
CA CYS A 104 -8.33 1.24 8.87
C CYS A 104 -8.98 2.26 9.80
N THR A 105 -9.70 3.22 9.22
CA THR A 105 -10.36 4.29 9.97
C THR A 105 -11.41 3.74 10.94
N ASN A 106 -12.27 2.80 10.49
CA ASN A 106 -13.27 2.18 11.35
C ASN A 106 -12.63 1.27 12.41
N TYR A 107 -11.56 0.56 12.07
CA TYR A 107 -10.80 -0.24 13.03
C TYR A 107 -10.22 0.64 14.15
N LEU A 108 -9.60 1.75 13.82
CA LEU A 108 -9.05 2.70 14.78
C LEU A 108 -10.13 3.33 15.66
N ASN A 109 -11.28 3.67 15.09
CA ASN A 109 -12.43 4.19 15.83
C ASN A 109 -12.93 3.21 16.90
N ALA A 110 -12.91 1.90 16.61
CA ALA A 110 -13.31 0.87 17.59
C ALA A 110 -12.40 0.83 18.83
N PHE A 111 -11.17 1.36 18.72
CA PHE A 111 -10.23 1.54 19.85
C PHE A 111 -10.25 2.94 20.46
N GLY A 112 -11.22 3.78 20.10
CA GLY A 112 -11.35 5.14 20.62
C GLY A 112 -10.36 6.16 20.06
N ILE A 113 -9.70 5.84 18.95
CA ILE A 113 -8.82 6.77 18.23
C ILE A 113 -9.70 7.64 17.31
N ASN A 114 -9.63 8.94 17.49
CA ASN A 114 -10.39 9.88 16.67
C ASN A 114 -9.92 9.87 15.20
N THR A 115 -10.87 9.74 14.29
CA THR A 115 -10.62 9.76 12.85
C THR A 115 -11.67 10.63 12.14
N THR A 116 -11.58 10.74 10.81
CA THR A 116 -12.49 11.55 9.99
C THR A 116 -13.90 10.97 9.82
N HIS A 117 -14.19 9.75 10.28
CA HIS A 117 -15.45 9.03 10.05
C HIS A 117 -15.91 9.08 8.57
N PRO A 118 -15.17 8.47 7.64
CA PRO A 118 -15.41 8.61 6.22
C PRO A 118 -16.73 7.98 5.78
N ILE A 119 -17.36 8.59 4.78
CA ILE A 119 -18.49 7.98 4.06
C ILE A 119 -17.93 7.32 2.81
N MET A 120 -18.18 6.00 2.65
CA MET A 120 -17.79 5.27 1.46
C MET A 120 -18.86 5.40 0.37
N LEU A 121 -18.45 5.80 -0.82
CA LEU A 121 -19.25 5.73 -2.04
C LEU A 121 -18.69 4.63 -2.94
N VAL A 122 -19.60 3.90 -3.59
CA VAL A 122 -19.25 2.76 -4.47
C VAL A 122 -19.71 3.06 -5.89
N ARG A 123 -18.81 2.94 -6.86
CA ARG A 123 -19.12 3.17 -8.28
C ARG A 123 -20.32 2.32 -8.72
N GLY A 124 -21.30 2.99 -9.34
CA GLY A 124 -22.53 2.35 -9.82
C GLY A 124 -23.61 2.13 -8.76
N LYS A 125 -23.39 2.51 -7.51
CA LYS A 125 -24.44 2.58 -6.49
C LYS A 125 -24.95 4.01 -6.34
N ALA A 126 -26.27 4.18 -6.21
CA ALA A 126 -26.86 5.48 -5.92
C ALA A 126 -26.47 5.95 -4.51
N PHE A 127 -26.29 7.24 -4.35
CA PHE A 127 -26.08 7.90 -3.06
C PHE A 127 -26.81 9.24 -3.04
N ASP A 128 -27.13 9.73 -1.85
CA ASP A 128 -27.73 11.03 -1.64
C ASP A 128 -26.61 12.06 -1.37
N LYS A 129 -26.33 12.91 -2.35
CA LYS A 129 -25.30 13.94 -2.27
C LYS A 129 -25.53 14.92 -1.12
N GLU A 130 -26.78 15.35 -0.91
CA GLU A 130 -27.11 16.32 0.12
C GLU A 130 -26.89 15.73 1.51
N ALA A 131 -27.31 14.47 1.72
CA ALA A 131 -27.06 13.75 2.96
C ALA A 131 -25.56 13.56 3.23
N VAL A 132 -24.76 13.21 2.20
CA VAL A 132 -23.30 13.09 2.32
C VAL A 132 -22.69 14.43 2.71
N LEU A 133 -22.98 15.51 1.99
CA LEU A 133 -22.45 16.85 2.28
C LEU A 133 -22.87 17.38 3.65
N LYS A 134 -24.10 17.07 4.07
CA LYS A 134 -24.59 17.42 5.42
C LYS A 134 -23.80 16.70 6.52
N ALA A 135 -23.44 15.45 6.29
CA ALA A 135 -22.73 14.63 7.28
C ALA A 135 -21.25 15.01 7.40
N VAL A 136 -20.56 15.26 6.27
CA VAL A 136 -19.11 15.57 6.30
C VAL A 136 -18.80 17.06 6.38
N GLY A 137 -19.72 17.94 5.96
CA GLY A 137 -19.51 19.38 5.85
C GLY A 137 -18.64 19.78 4.66
N LEU A 138 -18.44 21.09 4.53
CA LEU A 138 -17.53 21.68 3.54
C LEU A 138 -16.54 22.61 4.26
N PRO A 139 -15.27 22.64 3.83
CA PRO A 139 -14.70 21.81 2.78
C PRO A 139 -14.59 20.34 3.20
N CYS A 140 -14.58 19.44 2.22
CA CYS A 140 -14.33 18.01 2.45
C CYS A 140 -13.26 17.47 1.50
N PHE A 141 -12.77 16.27 1.77
CA PHE A 141 -11.88 15.54 0.86
C PHE A 141 -12.61 14.37 0.22
N ILE A 142 -12.33 14.15 -1.06
CA ILE A 142 -12.72 12.96 -1.79
C ILE A 142 -11.45 12.25 -2.23
N LYS A 143 -11.33 10.95 -1.91
CA LYS A 143 -10.12 10.16 -2.20
C LYS A 143 -10.45 8.70 -2.51
N PRO A 144 -9.64 8.02 -3.33
CA PRO A 144 -9.72 6.57 -3.50
C PRO A 144 -9.51 5.84 -2.17
N ASN A 145 -10.26 4.75 -1.95
CA ASN A 145 -10.15 3.95 -0.72
C ASN A 145 -8.79 3.21 -0.63
N ALA A 146 -8.40 2.52 -1.69
CA ALA A 146 -7.25 1.61 -1.72
C ALA A 146 -6.18 2.06 -2.74
N GLU A 147 -5.66 3.28 -2.56
CA GLU A 147 -4.58 3.84 -3.38
C GLU A 147 -3.56 4.58 -2.49
N GLY A 148 -2.29 4.61 -2.93
CA GLY A 148 -1.20 5.28 -2.23
C GLY A 148 -0.89 6.68 -2.76
N SER A 149 0.07 7.36 -2.11
CA SER A 149 0.73 8.60 -2.59
C SER A 149 -0.20 9.75 -2.97
N SER A 150 -1.37 9.88 -2.32
CA SER A 150 -2.36 10.94 -2.56
C SER A 150 -2.89 11.04 -4.01
N PHE A 151 -2.74 9.99 -4.82
CA PHE A 151 -3.34 9.96 -6.15
C PHE A 151 -4.85 10.00 -6.07
N GLY A 152 -5.47 10.88 -6.89
CA GLY A 152 -6.92 11.02 -6.98
C GLY A 152 -7.58 11.71 -5.77
N VAL A 153 -6.80 12.37 -4.89
CA VAL A 153 -7.32 13.15 -3.76
C VAL A 153 -7.75 14.52 -4.24
N SER A 154 -8.98 14.93 -3.90
CA SER A 154 -9.53 16.23 -4.21
C SER A 154 -10.09 16.91 -2.97
N LYS A 155 -9.73 18.19 -2.73
CA LYS A 155 -10.37 19.04 -1.73
C LYS A 155 -11.55 19.75 -2.37
N VAL A 156 -12.75 19.42 -1.94
CA VAL A 156 -14.03 20.01 -2.40
C VAL A 156 -14.37 21.17 -1.49
N LYS A 157 -14.44 22.38 -2.04
CA LYS A 157 -14.74 23.60 -1.29
C LYS A 157 -16.20 24.00 -1.37
N THR A 158 -16.86 23.68 -2.48
CA THR A 158 -18.26 23.99 -2.73
C THR A 158 -19.05 22.77 -3.18
N ALA A 159 -20.37 22.77 -2.97
CA ALA A 159 -21.25 21.68 -3.44
C ALA A 159 -21.24 21.53 -4.97
N ALA A 160 -20.90 22.57 -5.72
CA ALA A 160 -20.79 22.53 -7.17
C ALA A 160 -19.61 21.67 -7.65
N ASP A 161 -18.51 21.63 -6.88
CA ASP A 161 -17.29 20.89 -7.24
C ASP A 161 -17.39 19.38 -6.92
N PHE A 162 -18.42 18.97 -6.16
CA PHE A 162 -18.52 17.64 -5.59
C PHE A 162 -18.60 16.55 -6.66
N ASP A 163 -19.49 16.69 -7.64
CA ASP A 163 -19.73 15.65 -8.64
C ASP A 163 -18.50 15.40 -9.51
N ALA A 164 -17.82 16.47 -9.93
CA ALA A 164 -16.58 16.35 -10.70
C ALA A 164 -15.46 15.65 -9.92
N ALA A 165 -15.35 15.91 -8.61
CA ALA A 165 -14.39 15.26 -7.74
C ALA A 165 -14.71 13.76 -7.52
N VAL A 166 -16.00 13.42 -7.34
CA VAL A 166 -16.47 12.02 -7.26
C VAL A 166 -16.17 11.26 -8.54
N GLU A 167 -16.50 11.82 -9.72
CA GLU A 167 -16.20 11.20 -11.00
C GLU A 167 -14.70 11.01 -11.22
N GLY A 168 -13.90 12.00 -10.84
CA GLY A 168 -12.44 11.93 -10.90
C GLY A 168 -11.88 10.77 -10.07
N ALA A 169 -12.30 10.66 -8.82
CA ALA A 169 -11.87 9.60 -7.92
C ALA A 169 -12.36 8.21 -8.37
N PHE A 170 -13.59 8.12 -8.93
CA PHE A 170 -14.11 6.87 -9.47
C PHE A 170 -13.38 6.37 -10.73
N LYS A 171 -12.65 7.21 -11.45
CA LYS A 171 -11.77 6.76 -12.55
C LYS A 171 -10.59 5.92 -12.02
N MET A 172 -10.15 6.21 -10.81
CA MET A 172 -8.99 5.56 -10.19
C MET A 172 -9.40 4.28 -9.44
N CYS A 173 -10.50 4.32 -8.68
CA CYS A 173 -10.89 3.24 -7.78
C CYS A 173 -12.41 3.00 -7.85
N ARG A 174 -12.86 1.78 -7.51
CA ARG A 174 -14.28 1.44 -7.41
C ARG A 174 -14.93 2.06 -6.16
N GLU A 175 -14.17 2.16 -5.09
CA GLU A 175 -14.59 2.63 -3.78
C GLU A 175 -13.84 3.90 -3.45
N ILE A 176 -14.58 4.94 -3.11
CA ILE A 176 -14.02 6.24 -2.73
C ILE A 176 -14.54 6.68 -1.39
N LEU A 177 -13.78 7.51 -0.71
CA LEU A 177 -14.14 8.06 0.60
C LEU A 177 -14.42 9.55 0.48
N VAL A 178 -15.44 9.99 1.18
CA VAL A 178 -15.74 11.41 1.44
C VAL A 178 -15.49 11.67 2.91
N GLU A 179 -14.58 12.58 3.23
CA GLU A 179 -14.14 12.87 4.59
C GLU A 179 -14.24 14.34 4.91
N SER A 180 -14.58 14.67 6.16
CA SER A 180 -14.51 16.03 6.67
C SER A 180 -13.09 16.59 6.57
N PHE A 181 -12.97 17.86 6.23
CA PHE A 181 -11.70 18.58 6.37
C PHE A 181 -11.41 18.82 7.86
N ILE A 182 -10.24 18.43 8.30
CA ILE A 182 -9.73 18.77 9.63
C ILE A 182 -8.73 19.90 9.46
N ASP A 183 -8.99 21.02 10.11
CA ASP A 183 -8.05 22.15 10.16
C ASP A 183 -6.97 21.87 11.20
N GLY A 184 -5.70 22.04 10.81
CA GLY A 184 -4.58 21.76 11.69
C GLY A 184 -3.25 21.63 10.98
N ILE A 185 -2.25 21.22 11.73
CA ILE A 185 -0.89 20.94 11.23
C ILE A 185 -0.75 19.43 11.04
N GLU A 186 -0.33 19.02 9.84
CA GLU A 186 -0.02 17.63 9.54
C GLU A 186 1.37 17.25 10.07
N PHE A 187 1.44 16.08 10.73
CA PHE A 187 2.69 15.48 11.16
C PHE A 187 2.81 14.07 10.60
N THR A 188 4.02 13.69 10.24
CA THR A 188 4.38 12.31 9.90
C THR A 188 5.21 11.72 11.02
N CYS A 189 4.85 10.52 11.49
CA CYS A 189 5.61 9.77 12.49
C CYS A 189 6.05 8.45 11.88
N GLY A 190 7.36 8.27 11.72
CA GLY A 190 7.94 6.99 11.33
C GLY A 190 8.13 6.10 12.56
N LEU A 191 7.72 4.85 12.46
CA LEU A 191 7.91 3.85 13.51
C LEU A 191 8.45 2.56 12.90
N TYR A 192 9.46 1.99 13.55
CA TYR A 192 9.91 0.64 13.23
C TYR A 192 10.13 -0.19 14.51
N LYS A 193 10.05 -1.51 14.38
CA LYS A 193 10.22 -2.45 15.49
C LYS A 193 11.37 -3.41 15.19
N VAL A 194 12.27 -3.59 16.19
CA VAL A 194 13.34 -4.60 16.14
C VAL A 194 13.20 -5.45 17.39
N GLY A 195 12.84 -6.71 17.24
CA GLY A 195 12.46 -7.56 18.36
C GLY A 195 11.28 -6.95 19.12
N ASP A 196 11.41 -6.74 20.41
CA ASP A 196 10.39 -6.08 21.26
C ASP A 196 10.58 -4.56 21.41
N LYS A 197 11.65 -4.01 20.84
CA LYS A 197 11.97 -2.59 20.91
C LYS A 197 11.29 -1.83 19.77
N LYS A 198 10.52 -0.80 20.11
CA LYS A 198 9.94 0.17 19.18
C LYS A 198 10.85 1.40 19.12
N VAL A 199 11.07 1.93 17.90
CA VAL A 199 11.92 3.11 17.65
C VAL A 199 11.18 4.08 16.74
#